data_b849ef5ea083c4ac6cf38b6be7c3f46e
#
_entry.id   b849ef5ea083c4ac6cf38b6be7c3f46e
#
_cell.length_a   1.000
_cell.length_b   1.000
_cell.length_c   1.000
_cell.angle_alpha   90.00
_cell.angle_beta   90.00
_cell.angle_gamma   90.00
#
_symmetry.space_group_name_H-M   'P 1'
#
loop_
_entity.id
_entity.type
_entity.pdbx_description
1 polymer ?
#
loop_
_entity_poly.entity_id
_entity_poly.type
_entity_poly.pdbx_seq_one_letter_code
_entity_poly.pdbx_strand_id
1 'polypeptide(L)'
;MSPSSFEGYSDVVRPEWIDYNGHFNAGFYLVCFDEAIEPWMDFIGLGMTHRRDYKVTTFSAQNNVTYVREVHEGTNLSVSTQLLGFDRKRIHAMQVMWNVDERFVSATCEVMSLHVSEESRRVSEMHDEPYDRLGVVWGEHRMIDXPPQVGQVMSVPGWXXDKNEEEGLK
;
A
#
# COMPACT_ATOMS: atom_id res chain seq x y z
N MET A 1 12.12 21.93 2.23
CA MET A 1 11.76 20.75 3.05
C MET A 1 12.16 19.51 2.26
N SER A 2 12.65 18.48 2.94
CA SER A 2 12.91 17.19 2.25
C SER A 2 11.58 16.55 1.89
N PRO A 3 11.49 15.87 0.74
CA PRO A 3 10.27 15.15 0.38
C PRO A 3 9.96 14.08 1.44
N SER A 4 8.70 13.93 1.79
CA SER A 4 8.27 12.93 2.76
C SER A 4 7.01 12.22 2.26
N SER A 5 6.89 10.95 2.59
CA SER A 5 5.68 10.17 2.34
C SER A 5 4.52 10.70 3.17
N PHE A 6 3.30 10.39 2.76
CA PHE A 6 2.10 10.78 3.49
C PHE A 6 1.98 9.95 4.77
N GLU A 7 1.77 10.59 5.90
CA GLU A 7 1.55 9.96 7.21
C GLU A 7 0.14 10.28 7.69
N GLY A 8 -0.76 9.33 7.62
CA GLY A 8 -2.18 9.55 7.94
C GLY A 8 -2.81 8.50 8.84
N TYR A 9 -2.03 7.54 9.34
CA TYR A 9 -2.58 6.46 10.17
C TYR A 9 -1.65 6.14 11.35
N SER A 10 -2.25 5.97 12.51
CA SER A 10 -1.56 5.44 13.69
C SER A 10 -2.55 4.66 14.55
N ASP A 11 -2.08 3.61 15.20
CA ASP A 11 -2.89 2.80 16.12
C ASP A 11 -1.95 2.11 17.12
N VAL A 12 -2.52 1.35 18.04
CA VAL A 12 -1.78 0.55 19.03
C VAL A 12 -2.15 -0.92 18.83
N VAL A 13 -1.17 -1.80 18.83
CA VAL A 13 -1.44 -3.25 18.70
C VAL A 13 -2.30 -3.72 19.87
N ARG A 14 -3.50 -4.19 19.56
CA ARG A 14 -4.54 -4.58 20.54
C ARG A 14 -4.38 -6.04 20.95
N PRO A 15 -4.78 -6.42 22.19
CA PRO A 15 -4.70 -7.83 22.64
C PRO A 15 -5.38 -8.83 21.67
N GLU A 16 -6.55 -8.46 21.12
CA GLU A 16 -7.31 -9.31 20.20
C GLU A 16 -6.65 -9.50 18.82
N TRP A 17 -5.57 -8.77 18.56
CA TRP A 17 -4.78 -8.91 17.32
C TRP A 17 -3.59 -9.86 17.49
N ILE A 18 -3.35 -10.36 18.73
CA ILE A 18 -2.23 -11.23 19.02
C ILE A 18 -2.62 -12.70 18.78
N ASP A 19 -1.76 -13.41 18.07
CA ASP A 19 -1.98 -14.83 17.76
C ASP A 19 -1.46 -15.76 18.90
N TYR A 20 -1.63 -17.05 18.69
CA TYR A 20 -1.24 -18.07 19.67
C TYR A 20 0.29 -18.12 19.92
N ASN A 21 1.09 -17.51 19.05
CA ASN A 21 2.54 -17.41 19.21
C ASN A 21 2.96 -16.17 20.02
N GLY A 22 2.00 -15.33 20.40
CA GLY A 22 2.29 -14.07 21.12
C GLY A 22 2.71 -12.93 20.22
N HIS A 23 2.50 -13.05 18.92
CA HIS A 23 2.90 -12.05 17.93
C HIS A 23 1.68 -11.39 17.26
N PHE A 24 1.87 -10.19 16.75
CA PHE A 24 0.86 -9.50 15.94
C PHE A 24 0.52 -10.38 14.74
N ASN A 25 -0.72 -10.83 14.65
CA ASN A 25 -1.19 -11.78 13.65
C ASN A 25 -1.10 -11.19 12.24
N ALA A 26 -0.58 -11.98 11.29
CA ALA A 26 -0.34 -11.58 9.90
C ALA A 26 -1.55 -10.92 9.23
N GLY A 27 -2.77 -11.39 9.53
CA GLY A 27 -3.98 -10.82 8.94
C GLY A 27 -4.26 -9.38 9.40
N PHE A 28 -3.94 -9.05 10.64
CA PHE A 28 -4.20 -7.71 11.18
C PHE A 28 -3.23 -6.66 10.64
N TYR A 29 -2.04 -7.04 10.18
CA TYR A 29 -1.18 -6.12 9.42
C TYR A 29 -1.94 -5.58 8.21
N LEU A 30 -2.61 -6.47 7.46
CA LEU A 30 -3.36 -6.05 6.28
C LEU A 30 -4.57 -5.17 6.65
N VAL A 31 -5.21 -5.44 7.79
CA VAL A 31 -6.29 -4.57 8.31
C VAL A 31 -5.77 -3.15 8.55
N CYS A 32 -4.63 -3.01 9.22
CA CYS A 32 -4.03 -1.69 9.47
C CYS A 32 -3.63 -0.98 8.17
N PHE A 33 -3.09 -1.72 7.20
CA PHE A 33 -2.77 -1.15 5.88
C PHE A 33 -4.04 -0.68 5.16
N ASP A 34 -5.12 -1.46 5.23
CA ASP A 34 -6.40 -1.10 4.61
C ASP A 34 -7.01 0.14 5.28
N GLU A 35 -6.97 0.22 6.62
CA GLU A 35 -7.43 1.40 7.36
C GLU A 35 -6.62 2.65 7.01
N ALA A 36 -5.32 2.50 6.72
CA ALA A 36 -4.45 3.59 6.30
C ALA A 36 -4.78 4.11 4.89
N ILE A 37 -5.53 3.34 4.09
CA ILE A 37 -5.94 3.75 2.73
C ILE A 37 -6.95 4.90 2.80
N GLU A 38 -7.88 4.91 3.76
CA GLU A 38 -8.92 5.95 3.81
C GLU A 38 -8.34 7.37 3.91
N PRO A 39 -7.49 7.70 4.89
CA PRO A 39 -6.89 9.04 4.93
C PRO A 39 -5.98 9.33 3.71
N TRP A 40 -5.34 8.31 3.14
CA TRP A 40 -4.57 8.45 1.91
C TRP A 40 -5.50 8.85 0.73
N MET A 41 -6.65 8.18 0.58
CA MET A 41 -7.62 8.51 -0.48
C MET A 41 -8.17 9.93 -0.32
N ASP A 42 -8.45 10.37 0.91
CA ASP A 42 -8.85 11.76 1.17
C ASP A 42 -7.74 12.73 0.73
N PHE A 43 -6.49 12.43 1.08
CA PHE A 43 -5.34 13.26 0.75
C PHE A 43 -5.16 13.44 -0.76
N ILE A 44 -5.38 12.39 -1.56
CA ILE A 44 -5.23 12.45 -3.01
C ILE A 44 -6.52 12.86 -3.74
N GLY A 45 -7.60 13.20 -3.00
CA GLY A 45 -8.85 13.70 -3.59
C GLY A 45 -9.82 12.63 -4.07
N LEU A 46 -9.63 11.37 -3.64
CA LEU A 46 -10.51 10.24 -3.97
C LEU A 46 -11.28 9.72 -2.76
N GLY A 47 -11.41 10.55 -1.72
CA GLY A 47 -12.09 10.18 -0.49
C GLY A 47 -13.61 10.14 -0.61
N MET A 48 -14.27 9.99 0.54
CA MET A 48 -15.72 9.73 0.63
C MET A 48 -16.58 10.77 -0.11
N THR A 49 -16.21 12.05 -0.09
CA THR A 49 -16.97 13.09 -0.79
C THR A 49 -16.94 12.85 -2.31
N HIS A 50 -15.74 12.62 -2.84
CA HIS A 50 -15.57 12.34 -4.27
C HIS A 50 -16.34 11.07 -4.69
N ARG A 51 -16.20 10.00 -3.88
CA ARG A 51 -16.88 8.72 -4.13
C ARG A 51 -18.40 8.91 -4.22
N ARG A 52 -18.98 9.63 -3.24
CA ARG A 52 -20.42 9.89 -3.20
C ARG A 52 -20.89 10.71 -4.41
N ASP A 53 -20.16 11.79 -4.73
CA ASP A 53 -20.61 12.78 -5.73
C ASP A 53 -20.48 12.26 -7.16
N TYR A 54 -19.48 11.40 -7.43
CA TYR A 54 -19.21 10.86 -8.76
C TYR A 54 -19.59 9.38 -8.94
N LYS A 55 -20.10 8.74 -7.89
CA LYS A 55 -20.48 7.30 -7.91
C LYS A 55 -19.32 6.42 -8.37
N VAL A 56 -18.16 6.64 -7.78
CA VAL A 56 -16.91 5.91 -8.04
C VAL A 56 -16.32 5.40 -6.73
N THR A 57 -15.40 4.46 -6.82
CA THR A 57 -14.67 3.96 -5.66
C THR A 57 -13.28 3.49 -6.10
N THR A 58 -12.47 3.06 -5.16
CA THR A 58 -11.21 2.40 -5.45
C THR A 58 -11.23 0.99 -4.86
N PHE A 59 -10.70 0.02 -5.61
CA PHE A 59 -10.53 -1.36 -5.16
C PHE A 59 -9.04 -1.70 -5.11
N SER A 60 -8.59 -2.29 -4.01
CA SER A 60 -7.26 -2.89 -3.94
C SER A 60 -7.27 -4.16 -4.80
N ALA A 61 -6.59 -4.10 -5.94
CA ALA A 61 -6.53 -5.22 -6.88
C ALA A 61 -5.43 -6.21 -6.53
N GLN A 62 -4.38 -5.70 -5.88
CA GLN A 62 -3.25 -6.55 -5.48
C GLN A 62 -2.56 -5.91 -4.28
N ASN A 63 -2.24 -6.72 -3.29
CA ASN A 63 -1.44 -6.34 -2.14
C ASN A 63 -0.28 -7.33 -2.02
N ASN A 64 0.95 -6.82 -1.90
CA ASN A 64 2.14 -7.61 -1.62
C ASN A 64 2.68 -7.18 -0.25
N VAL A 65 2.35 -7.98 0.78
CA VAL A 65 2.75 -7.68 2.16
C VAL A 65 4.06 -8.39 2.47
N THR A 66 5.04 -7.64 2.98
CA THR A 66 6.32 -8.19 3.48
C THR A 66 6.42 -7.90 4.98
N TYR A 67 6.52 -8.95 5.78
CA TYR A 67 6.73 -8.86 7.23
C TYR A 67 8.23 -8.77 7.47
N VAL A 68 8.69 -7.66 8.03
CA VAL A 68 10.13 -7.37 8.18
C VAL A 68 10.62 -7.69 9.59
N ARG A 69 9.86 -7.23 10.58
CA ARG A 69 10.21 -7.45 11.99
C ARG A 69 8.94 -7.44 12.84
N GLU A 70 8.83 -8.44 13.72
CA GLU A 70 7.65 -8.63 14.57
C GLU A 70 7.39 -7.48 15.54
N VAL A 71 6.14 -7.31 15.91
CA VAL A 71 5.69 -6.38 16.96
C VAL A 71 4.75 -7.13 17.90
N HIS A 72 4.57 -6.59 19.11
CA HIS A 72 3.84 -7.21 20.20
C HIS A 72 2.69 -6.31 20.67
N GLU A 73 1.83 -6.85 21.53
CA GLU A 73 0.74 -6.11 22.17
C GLU A 73 1.27 -4.79 22.75
N GLY A 74 0.52 -3.72 22.56
CA GLY A 74 0.84 -2.41 23.11
C GLY A 74 1.81 -1.57 22.27
N THR A 75 2.38 -2.14 21.19
CA THR A 75 3.28 -1.38 20.30
C THR A 75 2.51 -0.26 19.60
N ASN A 76 3.06 0.94 19.60
CA ASN A 76 2.52 2.07 18.84
C ASN A 76 2.95 1.94 17.37
N LEU A 77 1.96 1.90 16.47
CA LEU A 77 2.17 1.77 15.02
C LEU A 77 1.85 3.07 14.30
N SER A 78 2.56 3.33 13.22
CA SER A 78 2.15 4.33 12.21
C SER A 78 2.34 3.74 10.83
N VAL A 79 1.55 4.22 9.86
CA VAL A 79 1.71 3.82 8.46
C VAL A 79 1.93 5.07 7.61
N SER A 80 3.00 5.05 6.84
CA SER A 80 3.25 6.07 5.83
C SER A 80 2.98 5.49 4.43
N THR A 81 2.52 6.34 3.50
CA THR A 81 2.19 5.94 2.12
C THR A 81 2.98 6.77 1.13
N GLN A 82 3.70 6.10 0.24
CA GLN A 82 4.46 6.70 -0.86
C GLN A 82 3.81 6.33 -2.19
N LEU A 83 3.47 7.32 -3.01
CA LEU A 83 2.99 7.07 -4.38
C LEU A 83 4.18 6.65 -5.25
N LEU A 84 4.09 5.49 -5.88
CA LEU A 84 5.12 4.94 -6.76
C LEU A 84 4.82 5.22 -8.24
N GLY A 85 3.53 5.34 -8.58
CA GLY A 85 3.12 5.61 -9.94
C GLY A 85 1.61 5.61 -10.07
N PHE A 86 1.11 6.15 -11.17
CA PHE A 86 -0.34 6.21 -11.42
C PHE A 86 -0.63 6.44 -12.89
N ASP A 87 -1.84 6.11 -13.28
CA ASP A 87 -2.43 6.53 -14.55
C ASP A 87 -3.90 6.88 -14.29
N ARG A 88 -4.68 7.10 -15.35
CA ARG A 88 -6.09 7.47 -15.22
C ARG A 88 -6.97 6.42 -14.50
N LYS A 89 -6.47 5.20 -14.34
CA LYS A 89 -7.26 4.08 -13.84
C LYS A 89 -6.64 3.37 -12.65
N ARG A 90 -5.33 3.60 -12.39
CA ARG A 90 -4.56 2.84 -11.41
C ARG A 90 -3.73 3.75 -10.52
N ILE A 91 -3.56 3.33 -9.28
CA ILE A 91 -2.67 3.96 -8.32
C ILE A 91 -1.78 2.86 -7.74
N HIS A 92 -0.48 3.05 -7.88
CA HIS A 92 0.53 2.14 -7.35
C HIS A 92 1.22 2.84 -6.18
N ALA A 93 1.14 2.26 -4.99
CA ALA A 93 1.69 2.86 -3.79
C ALA A 93 2.41 1.83 -2.93
N MET A 94 3.30 2.33 -2.08
CA MET A 94 3.99 1.56 -1.06
C MET A 94 3.59 2.12 0.30
N GLN A 95 3.03 1.28 1.15
CA GLN A 95 2.77 1.60 2.55
C GLN A 95 3.87 0.99 3.41
N VAL A 96 4.35 1.73 4.39
CA VAL A 96 5.39 1.28 5.33
C VAL A 96 4.84 1.42 6.73
N MET A 97 4.80 0.31 7.45
CA MET A 97 4.37 0.26 8.86
C MET A 97 5.57 0.35 9.77
N TRP A 98 5.52 1.28 10.71
CA TRP A 98 6.59 1.54 11.66
C TRP A 98 6.19 1.15 13.07
N ASN A 99 7.10 0.52 13.78
CA ASN A 99 7.08 0.52 15.25
C ASN A 99 7.62 1.90 15.67
N VAL A 100 6.73 2.74 16.19
CA VAL A 100 7.07 4.13 16.56
C VAL A 100 7.99 4.15 17.78
N ASP A 101 7.78 3.24 18.72
CA ASP A 101 8.51 3.21 19.98
C ASP A 101 10.00 2.87 19.79
N GLU A 102 10.28 1.88 18.94
CA GLU A 102 11.64 1.38 18.70
C GLU A 102 12.24 1.86 17.36
N ARG A 103 11.45 2.60 16.57
CA ARG A 103 11.88 3.26 15.31
C ARG A 103 12.42 2.29 14.25
N PHE A 104 11.65 1.21 13.98
CA PHE A 104 11.99 0.30 12.88
C PHE A 104 10.78 0.00 12.02
N VAL A 105 11.05 -0.44 10.79
CA VAL A 105 10.01 -0.90 9.86
C VAL A 105 9.55 -2.30 10.30
N SER A 106 8.27 -2.43 10.62
CA SER A 106 7.66 -3.71 10.99
C SER A 106 7.20 -4.50 9.76
N ALA A 107 6.56 -3.81 8.82
CA ALA A 107 6.04 -4.46 7.60
C ALA A 107 5.91 -3.41 6.49
N THR A 108 5.79 -3.91 5.26
CA THR A 108 5.45 -3.07 4.11
C THR A 108 4.30 -3.71 3.34
N CYS A 109 3.53 -2.88 2.63
CA CYS A 109 2.47 -3.36 1.72
C CYS A 109 2.56 -2.57 0.42
N GLU A 110 2.97 -3.23 -0.65
CA GLU A 110 2.92 -2.67 -1.99
C GLU A 110 1.52 -2.92 -2.55
N VAL A 111 0.81 -1.85 -2.90
CA VAL A 111 -0.60 -1.93 -3.27
C VAL A 111 -0.85 -1.37 -4.67
N MET A 112 -1.65 -2.09 -5.46
CA MET A 112 -2.19 -1.63 -6.72
C MET A 112 -3.69 -1.42 -6.55
N SER A 113 -4.15 -0.17 -6.63
CA SER A 113 -5.56 0.18 -6.54
C SER A 113 -6.12 0.53 -7.92
N LEU A 114 -7.38 0.15 -8.17
CA LEU A 114 -8.09 0.43 -9.42
C LEU A 114 -9.24 1.40 -9.14
N HIS A 115 -9.36 2.44 -9.97
CA HIS A 115 -10.50 3.35 -9.94
C HIS A 115 -11.67 2.69 -10.67
N VAL A 116 -12.83 2.63 -10.03
CA VAL A 116 -13.98 1.81 -10.47
C VAL A 116 -15.27 2.63 -10.42
N SER A 117 -16.08 2.53 -11.45
CA SER A 117 -17.45 3.08 -11.45
C SER A 117 -18.35 2.15 -10.61
N GLU A 118 -19.08 2.72 -9.66
CA GLU A 118 -20.03 1.95 -8.84
C GLU A 118 -21.21 1.45 -9.68
N GLU A 119 -21.61 2.22 -10.70
CA GLU A 119 -22.75 1.90 -11.57
C GLU A 119 -22.45 0.70 -12.48
N SER A 120 -21.34 0.78 -13.23
CA SER A 120 -20.97 -0.29 -14.17
C SER A 120 -20.21 -1.44 -13.53
N ARG A 121 -19.66 -1.23 -12.32
CA ARG A 121 -18.79 -2.18 -11.61
C ARG A 121 -17.52 -2.51 -12.41
N ARG A 122 -17.07 -1.56 -13.24
CA ARG A 122 -15.88 -1.72 -14.10
C ARG A 122 -14.88 -0.61 -13.84
N VAL A 123 -13.64 -0.89 -14.16
CA VAL A 123 -12.55 0.09 -14.11
C VAL A 123 -12.92 1.28 -14.98
N SER A 124 -12.79 2.49 -14.43
CA SER A 124 -13.12 3.75 -15.08
C SER A 124 -12.01 4.78 -14.88
N GLU A 125 -12.01 5.79 -15.72
CA GLU A 125 -11.00 6.85 -15.61
C GLU A 125 -11.34 7.83 -14.49
N MET A 126 -10.31 8.26 -13.77
CA MET A 126 -10.40 9.32 -12.76
C MET A 126 -10.72 10.65 -13.41
N HIS A 127 -11.49 11.46 -12.71
CA HIS A 127 -11.72 12.87 -13.07
C HIS A 127 -10.40 13.65 -13.00
N ASP A 128 -10.36 14.81 -13.64
CA ASP A 128 -9.13 15.60 -13.75
C ASP A 128 -8.60 16.04 -12.38
N GLU A 129 -9.48 16.44 -11.45
CA GLU A 129 -9.06 16.96 -10.14
C GLU A 129 -8.20 15.96 -9.35
N PRO A 130 -8.65 14.73 -9.05
CA PRO A 130 -7.76 13.79 -8.35
C PRO A 130 -6.56 13.35 -9.20
N TYR A 131 -6.71 13.26 -10.51
CA TYR A 131 -5.60 12.90 -11.40
C TYR A 131 -4.48 13.95 -11.34
N ASP A 132 -4.84 15.25 -11.40
CA ASP A 132 -3.86 16.34 -11.31
C ASP A 132 -3.21 16.39 -9.92
N ARG A 133 -4.00 16.13 -8.88
CA ARG A 133 -3.50 16.06 -7.50
C ARG A 133 -2.48 14.91 -7.34
N LEU A 134 -2.75 13.75 -7.93
CA LEU A 134 -1.78 12.65 -7.98
C LEU A 134 -0.49 13.07 -8.67
N GLY A 135 -0.59 13.89 -9.74
CA GLY A 135 0.57 14.43 -10.43
C GLY A 135 1.46 15.29 -9.52
N VAL A 136 0.83 16.13 -8.70
CA VAL A 136 1.56 16.95 -7.71
C VAL A 136 2.25 16.06 -6.68
N VAL A 137 1.51 15.13 -6.09
CA VAL A 137 2.02 14.20 -5.07
C VAL A 137 3.18 13.37 -5.64
N TRP A 138 3.03 12.87 -6.85
CA TRP A 138 4.08 12.07 -7.52
C TRP A 138 5.35 12.90 -7.73
N GLY A 139 5.20 14.18 -8.07
CA GLY A 139 6.33 15.09 -8.23
C GLY A 139 7.22 15.16 -6.98
N GLU A 140 6.62 15.05 -5.80
CA GLU A 140 7.32 15.02 -4.52
C GLU A 140 7.80 13.60 -4.16
N HIS A 141 6.89 12.62 -4.23
CA HIS A 141 7.14 11.26 -3.77
C HIS A 141 8.19 10.51 -4.62
N ARG A 142 8.34 10.83 -5.90
CA ARG A 142 9.38 10.22 -6.76
C ARG A 142 10.80 10.59 -6.34
N MET A 143 10.94 11.57 -5.45
CA MET A 143 12.24 12.00 -4.90
C MET A 143 12.60 11.25 -3.60
N ILE A 144 11.71 10.39 -3.10
CA ILE A 144 11.91 9.57 -1.92
C ILE A 144 12.43 8.20 -2.38
N ASP A 145 13.44 7.66 -1.68
CA ASP A 145 13.96 6.31 -1.98
C ASP A 145 12.89 5.23 -1.80
N UNK A 146 12.51 4.26 -2.62
CA UNK A 146 11.70 3.42 -2.50
C UNK A 146 12.12 2.53 -1.63
N PRO A 147 11.49 1.94 -0.85
CA PRO A 147 11.84 0.83 0.01
C PRO A 147 12.30 -0.39 -0.79
N PRO A 148 13.21 -1.18 -0.22
CA PRO A 148 13.77 -2.31 -0.97
C PRO A 148 12.74 -3.40 -1.33
N GLN A 149 11.56 -3.38 -0.73
CA GLN A 149 10.48 -4.33 -1.02
C GLN A 149 9.69 -3.99 -2.30
N VAL A 150 9.88 -2.81 -2.87
CA VAL A 150 9.15 -2.40 -4.09
C VAL A 150 9.50 -3.33 -5.26
N GLY A 151 8.48 -3.90 -5.89
CA GLY A 151 8.61 -4.75 -7.07
C GLY A 151 9.22 -6.12 -6.83
N GLN A 152 9.32 -6.55 -5.57
CA GLN A 152 9.89 -7.86 -5.27
C GLN A 152 8.95 -8.98 -5.70
N VAL A 153 9.50 -9.92 -6.45
CA VAL A 153 8.81 -11.15 -6.84
C VAL A 153 9.13 -12.24 -5.80
N MET A 154 8.07 -12.84 -5.26
CA MET A 154 8.22 -13.91 -4.28
C MET A 154 8.86 -15.13 -4.94
N SER A 155 10.02 -15.57 -4.44
CA SER A 155 10.71 -16.74 -4.97
C SER A 155 11.59 -17.37 -3.90
N VAL A 156 11.84 -18.67 -4.04
CA VAL A 156 12.84 -19.38 -3.23
C VAL A 156 14.18 -19.21 -3.96
N PRO A 157 15.22 -18.68 -3.32
CA PRO A 157 16.53 -18.53 -3.99
C PRO A 157 17.02 -19.85 -4.57
N GLY A 158 17.48 -19.82 -5.86
CA GLY A 158 17.96 -21.00 -6.57
C GLY A 158 16.88 -21.89 -7.17
N TRP A 159 15.61 -21.49 -7.07
CA TRP A 159 14.50 -22.24 -7.68
C TRP A 159 13.98 -21.61 -9.00
N UNK A 160 14.51 -20.90 -9.59
CA UNK A 160 14.10 -20.38 -10.52
C UNK A 160 14.28 -21.08 -11.54
N UNK A 161 13.79 -21.79 -11.69
CA UNK A 161 13.81 -22.22 -12.47
C UNK A 161 13.88 -21.63 -13.41
N ASP A 162 14.77 -21.48 -14.06
CA ASP A 162 14.95 -20.83 -15.34
C ASP A 162 14.07 -21.48 -16.40
N LYS A 163 12.85 -21.04 -16.43
CA LYS A 163 11.88 -21.56 -17.42
C LYS A 163 12.29 -21.29 -18.88
N ASN A 164 13.37 -20.52 -19.09
CA ASN A 164 13.84 -20.17 -20.42
C ASN A 164 14.86 -21.18 -21.01
N GLU A 165 15.31 -22.17 -20.23
CA GLU A 165 16.27 -23.16 -20.75
C GLU A 165 15.61 -24.36 -21.44
N GLU A 166 14.31 -24.58 -21.23
CA GLU A 166 13.62 -25.73 -21.84
C GLU A 166 13.12 -25.52 -23.29
N GLU A 167 13.08 -24.28 -23.78
CA GLU A 167 12.61 -24.01 -25.16
C GLU A 167 13.70 -24.12 -26.22
N GLY A 168 14.94 -24.40 -25.84
CA GLY A 168 16.06 -24.51 -26.77
C GLY A 168 16.38 -25.93 -27.31
N LEU A 169 15.56 -26.93 -26.89
CA LEU A 169 15.83 -28.34 -27.24
C LEU A 169 14.66 -28.99 -27.99
N LYS A 170 14.18 -28.34 -29.06
CA LYS A 170 13.30 -29.00 -30.04
C LYS A 170 13.69 -28.60 -31.45
#